data_63be41ea17a881d4c7de04491339870f
#
_entry.id   63be41ea17a881d4c7de04491339870f
#
_cell.length_a   1.000
_cell.length_b   1.000
_cell.length_c   1.000
_cell.angle_alpha   90.00
_cell.angle_beta   90.00
_cell.angle_gamma   90.00
#
_symmetry.space_group_name_H-M   'P 1'
#
loop_
_entity.id
_entity.type
_entity.pdbx_description
1 polymer ?
#
loop_
_entity_poly.entity_id
_entity_poly.type
_entity_poly.pdbx_seq_one_letter_code
_entity_poly.pdbx_strand_id
1 'polypeptide(L)'
;MFGCYRRGYAAAFFSLSLASRSVYTRCIVCSVPFEPNEELEHIPLGKRLAFDPVRGRLWVVCRTCKRWSLTPIEERWEALEELEKLTRDRARLLSQTDNIALLRVGHLEIVRVGRANLTEEAWWRYGRELTSRRDRYKKLSLAGSLATGAVVVGGWATGGMTLLGMWFLWGNAPRTLTDGARWLRFGSSAWRGEKRCERCGYVFRALAYRDRAGFGLFPGHETGRTEIAYRCPRCGRYRDGGLHLVGQEADRTLRRTLAYHHFAGASERRVVSAARLIQEAGTPQDLTRIVVKDGRRLGDLQRTGAVALEIAANETAEQHLLELELAELEAHWRREEELAAIVDGELTPLPLLESLRRKVTGR
;
A
#
# COMPACT_ATOMS: atom_id res chain seq x y z
N MET A 1 72.01 -29.80 13.88
CA MET A 1 71.31 -30.76 13.02
C MET A 1 70.00 -30.17 12.57
N PHE A 2 69.81 -30.18 11.31
CA PHE A 2 68.91 -29.38 10.48
C PHE A 2 67.42 -29.46 10.89
N GLY A 3 66.79 -28.28 11.13
CA GLY A 3 65.35 -28.11 11.26
C GLY A 3 64.83 -27.28 10.13
N CYS A 4 64.02 -27.92 9.26
CA CYS A 4 63.41 -27.33 8.07
C CYS A 4 62.25 -26.38 8.45
N TYR A 5 62.41 -25.12 8.13
CA TYR A 5 61.37 -24.07 8.23
C TYR A 5 60.48 -24.12 6.97
N ARG A 6 59.29 -24.70 7.09
CA ARG A 6 58.27 -24.60 6.03
C ARG A 6 57.46 -23.33 6.23
N ARG A 7 57.73 -22.28 5.48
CA ARG A 7 56.87 -21.13 5.28
C ARG A 7 55.67 -21.55 4.43
N GLY A 8 54.48 -21.61 5.06
CA GLY A 8 53.23 -21.70 4.34
C GLY A 8 52.87 -20.34 3.77
N TYR A 9 52.83 -20.23 2.45
CA TYR A 9 52.23 -19.13 1.74
C TYR A 9 50.71 -19.35 1.80
N ALA A 10 50.01 -18.58 2.67
CA ALA A 10 48.61 -18.41 2.57
C ALA A 10 48.32 -17.55 1.33
N ALA A 11 47.87 -18.20 0.27
CA ALA A 11 47.31 -17.53 -0.88
C ALA A 11 46.01 -16.82 -0.41
N ALA A 12 46.13 -15.51 -0.20
CA ALA A 12 44.99 -14.64 -0.11
C ALA A 12 44.29 -14.64 -1.47
N PHE A 13 43.25 -15.45 -1.62
CA PHE A 13 42.27 -15.29 -2.68
C PHE A 13 41.57 -13.95 -2.45
N PHE A 14 42.13 -12.91 -3.09
CA PHE A 14 41.42 -11.68 -3.34
C PHE A 14 40.28 -12.04 -4.29
N SER A 15 39.11 -12.29 -3.75
CA SER A 15 37.87 -12.28 -4.48
C SER A 15 37.67 -10.85 -4.98
N LEU A 16 38.14 -10.58 -6.17
CA LEU A 16 37.68 -9.42 -6.93
C LEU A 16 36.23 -9.66 -7.27
N SER A 17 35.33 -9.24 -6.38
CA SER A 17 33.96 -8.94 -6.80
C SER A 17 34.14 -7.87 -7.89
N LEU A 18 33.74 -8.23 -9.10
CA LEU A 18 33.46 -7.27 -10.16
C LEU A 18 32.32 -6.37 -9.65
N ALA A 19 32.68 -5.37 -8.86
CA ALA A 19 31.81 -4.27 -8.57
C ALA A 19 31.50 -3.63 -9.93
N SER A 20 30.32 -3.86 -10.45
CA SER A 20 29.74 -3.13 -11.55
C SER A 20 30.00 -1.65 -11.27
N ARG A 21 30.90 -1.06 -12.05
CA ARG A 21 31.25 0.35 -11.92
C ARG A 21 30.08 1.13 -12.50
N SER A 22 29.12 1.45 -11.65
CA SER A 22 28.10 2.45 -11.98
C SER A 22 28.80 3.70 -12.50
N VAL A 23 28.57 4.03 -13.75
CA VAL A 23 29.23 5.16 -14.43
C VAL A 23 28.91 6.49 -13.75
N TYR A 24 27.80 6.57 -13.03
CA TYR A 24 27.36 7.79 -12.36
C TYR A 24 27.38 7.65 -10.84
N THR A 25 28.47 8.06 -10.24
CA THR A 25 28.57 8.20 -8.77
C THR A 25 28.05 9.54 -8.27
N ARG A 26 27.83 10.50 -9.16
CA ARG A 26 27.38 11.87 -8.84
C ARG A 26 26.34 12.36 -9.84
N CYS A 27 25.48 13.26 -9.37
CA CYS A 27 24.53 13.93 -10.23
C CYS A 27 25.25 14.77 -11.29
N ILE A 28 24.90 14.59 -12.55
CA ILE A 28 25.52 15.30 -13.69
C ILE A 28 25.29 16.82 -13.60
N VAL A 29 24.18 17.25 -12.98
CA VAL A 29 23.78 18.66 -12.95
C VAL A 29 24.34 19.40 -11.73
N CYS A 30 24.19 18.85 -10.52
CA CYS A 30 24.60 19.55 -9.29
C CYS A 30 25.85 18.94 -8.63
N SER A 31 26.45 17.91 -9.23
CA SER A 31 27.67 17.22 -8.76
C SER A 31 27.57 16.62 -7.34
N VAL A 32 26.40 16.60 -6.74
CA VAL A 32 26.18 15.94 -5.44
C VAL A 32 26.33 14.44 -5.60
N PRO A 33 27.08 13.74 -4.72
CA PRO A 33 27.22 12.31 -4.77
C PRO A 33 25.88 11.62 -4.52
N PHE A 34 25.60 10.53 -5.25
CA PHE A 34 24.46 9.69 -4.99
C PHE A 34 24.68 8.86 -3.73
N GLU A 35 23.69 8.86 -2.86
CA GLU A 35 23.71 8.06 -1.64
C GLU A 35 23.62 6.56 -1.99
N PRO A 36 24.32 5.68 -1.27
CA PRO A 36 24.18 4.24 -1.48
C PRO A 36 22.77 3.75 -1.14
N ASN A 37 22.31 2.76 -1.88
CA ASN A 37 21.13 1.99 -1.56
C ASN A 37 21.52 0.52 -1.31
N GLU A 38 20.87 -0.11 -0.36
CA GLU A 38 21.10 -1.51 0.04
C GLU A 38 19.99 -2.44 -0.46
N GLU A 39 19.02 -1.90 -1.18
CA GLU A 39 17.82 -2.64 -1.61
C GLU A 39 18.02 -3.30 -2.99
N LEU A 40 18.94 -2.81 -3.80
CA LEU A 40 19.23 -3.26 -5.14
C LEU A 40 20.71 -3.67 -5.29
N GLU A 41 20.92 -4.84 -5.86
CA GLU A 41 22.25 -5.40 -6.09
C GLU A 41 22.90 -4.79 -7.34
N HIS A 42 22.13 -4.61 -8.42
CA HIS A 42 22.63 -4.14 -9.71
C HIS A 42 22.81 -2.62 -9.78
N ILE A 43 22.08 -1.85 -8.96
CA ILE A 43 22.28 -0.40 -8.83
C ILE A 43 22.43 -0.03 -7.35
N PRO A 44 23.64 -0.09 -6.82
CA PRO A 44 23.90 0.19 -5.40
C PRO A 44 23.88 1.68 -5.06
N LEU A 45 23.63 2.57 -6.01
CA LEU A 45 23.64 4.02 -5.83
C LEU A 45 22.30 4.65 -6.20
N GLY A 46 21.92 5.67 -5.42
CA GLY A 46 20.69 6.42 -5.58
C GLY A 46 19.57 5.92 -4.66
N LYS A 47 19.09 6.79 -3.79
CA LYS A 47 17.93 6.53 -2.92
C LYS A 47 16.59 6.85 -3.57
N ARG A 48 16.61 7.46 -4.76
CA ARG A 48 15.41 7.66 -5.58
C ARG A 48 15.72 7.22 -6.99
N LEU A 49 15.02 6.20 -7.44
CA LEU A 49 15.17 5.62 -8.77
C LEU A 49 13.84 5.77 -9.52
N ALA A 50 13.92 5.97 -10.82
CA ALA A 50 12.74 5.98 -11.67
C ALA A 50 12.89 4.96 -12.78
N PHE A 51 11.81 4.25 -13.13
CA PHE A 51 11.85 3.26 -14.19
C PHE A 51 10.57 3.23 -15.02
N ASP A 52 10.74 2.97 -16.31
CA ASP A 52 9.67 2.69 -17.25
C ASP A 52 9.81 1.25 -17.75
N PRO A 53 8.95 0.34 -17.29
CA PRO A 53 9.02 -1.07 -17.70
C PRO A 53 8.64 -1.29 -19.16
N VAL A 54 7.84 -0.39 -19.76
CA VAL A 54 7.38 -0.53 -21.15
C VAL A 54 8.49 -0.14 -22.13
N ARG A 55 9.20 0.95 -21.82
CA ARG A 55 10.27 1.46 -22.65
C ARG A 55 11.66 0.97 -22.24
N GLY A 56 11.77 0.19 -21.16
CA GLY A 56 13.03 -0.33 -20.66
C GLY A 56 14.00 0.77 -20.21
N ARG A 57 13.49 1.86 -19.61
CA ARG A 57 14.28 3.00 -19.16
C ARG A 57 14.43 3.02 -17.66
N LEU A 58 15.59 3.45 -17.21
CA LEU A 58 15.94 3.54 -15.80
C LEU A 58 16.73 4.82 -15.55
N TRP A 59 16.34 5.56 -14.53
CA TRP A 59 16.99 6.82 -14.14
C TRP A 59 17.33 6.81 -12.65
N VAL A 60 18.44 7.45 -12.32
CA VAL A 60 18.75 7.86 -10.94
C VAL A 60 18.27 9.29 -10.76
N VAL A 61 17.39 9.53 -9.78
CA VAL A 61 16.83 10.85 -9.52
C VAL A 61 17.55 11.51 -8.35
N CYS A 62 18.18 12.64 -8.60
CA CYS A 62 18.86 13.40 -7.57
C CYS A 62 17.88 13.98 -6.56
N ARG A 63 18.06 13.73 -5.27
CA ARG A 63 17.18 14.27 -4.22
C ARG A 63 17.34 15.77 -4.01
N THR A 64 18.53 16.31 -4.34
CA THR A 64 18.85 17.73 -4.14
C THR A 64 18.29 18.62 -5.25
N CYS A 65 18.61 18.31 -6.53
CA CYS A 65 18.18 19.14 -7.65
C CYS A 65 17.02 18.54 -8.45
N LYS A 66 16.54 17.34 -8.06
CA LYS A 66 15.40 16.61 -8.64
C LYS A 66 15.56 16.26 -10.13
N ARG A 67 16.77 16.41 -10.68
CA ARG A 67 17.07 16.02 -12.07
C ARG A 67 17.24 14.51 -12.17
N TRP A 68 16.88 14.00 -13.33
CA TRP A 68 16.91 12.59 -13.67
C TRP A 68 18.15 12.30 -14.50
N SER A 69 18.91 11.30 -14.14
CA SER A 69 20.09 10.86 -14.88
C SER A 69 19.82 9.48 -15.45
N LEU A 70 19.78 9.37 -16.78
CA LEU A 70 19.51 8.10 -17.47
C LEU A 70 20.66 7.12 -17.24
N THR A 71 20.36 5.90 -16.84
CA THR A 71 21.33 4.84 -16.63
C THR A 71 21.79 4.27 -17.98
N PRO A 72 23.07 3.89 -18.16
CA PRO A 72 23.58 3.24 -19.37
C PRO A 72 22.78 1.96 -19.71
N ILE A 73 22.72 1.62 -21.00
CA ILE A 73 21.93 0.50 -21.50
C ILE A 73 22.40 -0.84 -20.93
N GLU A 74 23.71 -1.02 -20.78
CA GLU A 74 24.31 -2.26 -20.30
C GLU A 74 23.93 -2.63 -18.87
N GLU A 75 23.60 -1.63 -18.05
CA GLU A 75 23.26 -1.82 -16.63
C GLU A 75 21.75 -1.87 -16.39
N ARG A 76 20.93 -1.59 -17.42
CA ARG A 76 19.47 -1.39 -17.24
C ARG A 76 18.70 -2.67 -17.04
N TRP A 77 18.99 -3.71 -17.83
CA TRP A 77 18.09 -4.86 -17.93
C TRP A 77 17.95 -5.65 -16.63
N GLU A 78 19.07 -5.99 -16.02
CA GLU A 78 19.09 -6.73 -14.75
C GLU A 78 18.48 -5.89 -13.61
N ALA A 79 18.82 -4.61 -13.59
CA ALA A 79 18.27 -3.67 -12.61
C ALA A 79 16.76 -3.39 -12.79
N LEU A 80 16.25 -3.37 -14.01
CA LEU A 80 14.83 -3.23 -14.29
C LEU A 80 14.05 -4.44 -13.80
N GLU A 81 14.53 -5.65 -14.08
CA GLU A 81 13.91 -6.88 -13.62
C GLU A 81 13.88 -6.95 -12.07
N GLU A 82 14.98 -6.57 -11.45
CA GLU A 82 15.07 -6.48 -10.00
C GLU A 82 14.11 -5.43 -9.43
N LEU A 83 14.02 -4.23 -10.03
CA LEU A 83 13.09 -3.17 -9.64
C LEU A 83 11.64 -3.58 -9.82
N GLU A 84 11.28 -4.22 -10.92
CA GLU A 84 9.92 -4.72 -11.14
C GLU A 84 9.52 -5.75 -10.08
N LYS A 85 10.41 -6.68 -9.78
CA LYS A 85 10.20 -7.67 -8.73
C LYS A 85 10.08 -7.00 -7.36
N LEU A 86 10.99 -6.08 -7.04
CA LEU A 86 10.99 -5.35 -5.78
C LEU A 86 9.71 -4.52 -5.61
N THR A 87 9.28 -3.82 -6.67
CA THR A 87 8.06 -3.01 -6.64
C THR A 87 6.82 -3.88 -6.48
N ARG A 88 6.74 -5.01 -7.18
CA ARG A 88 5.63 -5.94 -7.05
C ARG A 88 5.54 -6.56 -5.65
N ASP A 89 6.69 -6.97 -5.09
CA ASP A 89 6.71 -7.76 -3.86
C ASP A 89 6.72 -6.90 -2.58
N ARG A 90 7.32 -5.71 -2.61
CA ARG A 90 7.65 -4.94 -1.41
C ARG A 90 7.18 -3.48 -1.41
N ALA A 91 6.84 -2.91 -2.57
CA ALA A 91 6.55 -1.50 -2.64
C ALA A 91 5.23 -1.10 -1.97
N ARG A 92 5.23 0.10 -1.41
CA ARG A 92 4.04 0.80 -0.93
C ARG A 92 3.84 2.04 -1.78
N LEU A 93 2.64 2.23 -2.32
CA LEU A 93 2.27 3.45 -3.02
C LEU A 93 2.21 4.60 -2.04
N LEU A 94 2.89 5.69 -2.37
CA LEU A 94 2.82 6.95 -1.62
C LEU A 94 1.86 7.93 -2.30
N SER A 95 2.03 8.13 -3.61
CA SER A 95 1.18 9.00 -4.41
C SER A 95 1.24 8.58 -5.89
N GLN A 96 0.27 9.00 -6.68
CA GLN A 96 0.17 8.65 -8.09
C GLN A 96 -0.50 9.77 -8.87
N THR A 97 0.00 10.02 -10.09
CA THR A 97 -0.68 10.77 -11.14
C THR A 97 -1.06 9.83 -12.28
N ASP A 98 -1.63 10.35 -13.37
CA ASP A 98 -1.96 9.55 -14.55
C ASP A 98 -0.72 8.94 -15.24
N ASN A 99 0.45 9.54 -15.05
CA ASN A 99 1.67 9.19 -15.77
C ASN A 99 2.74 8.55 -14.91
N ILE A 100 2.79 8.86 -13.61
CA ILE A 100 3.83 8.37 -12.71
C ILE A 100 3.24 7.95 -11.36
N ALA A 101 3.85 6.94 -10.73
CA ALA A 101 3.54 6.52 -9.38
C ALA A 101 4.79 6.58 -8.50
N LEU A 102 4.68 7.24 -7.34
CA LEU A 102 5.73 7.28 -6.33
C LEU A 102 5.52 6.15 -5.33
N LEU A 103 6.50 5.29 -5.24
CA LEU A 103 6.51 4.10 -4.40
C LEU A 103 7.65 4.18 -3.38
N ARG A 104 7.54 3.42 -2.29
CA ARG A 104 8.60 3.28 -1.29
C ARG A 104 8.82 1.83 -0.91
N VAL A 105 10.11 1.45 -0.85
CA VAL A 105 10.57 0.17 -0.34
C VAL A 105 11.69 0.44 0.66
N GLY A 106 11.46 0.21 1.94
CA GLY A 106 12.45 0.56 2.97
C GLY A 106 12.82 2.05 2.91
N HIS A 107 14.07 2.33 2.64
CA HIS A 107 14.61 3.69 2.45
C HIS A 107 14.68 4.13 0.98
N LEU A 108 14.40 3.23 0.04
CA LEU A 108 14.41 3.50 -1.40
C LEU A 108 13.06 4.07 -1.84
N GLU A 109 13.09 5.19 -2.54
CA GLU A 109 11.96 5.76 -3.25
C GLU A 109 12.03 5.38 -4.72
N ILE A 110 10.93 4.89 -5.25
CA ILE A 110 10.86 4.40 -6.62
C ILE A 110 9.74 5.15 -7.35
N VAL A 111 10.09 5.75 -8.47
CA VAL A 111 9.13 6.40 -9.38
C VAL A 111 8.88 5.46 -10.54
N ARG A 112 7.71 4.86 -10.59
CA ARG A 112 7.29 4.04 -11.72
C ARG A 112 6.63 4.94 -12.76
N VAL A 113 7.18 4.95 -13.95
CA VAL A 113 6.69 5.72 -15.11
C VAL A 113 5.70 4.90 -15.92
N GLY A 114 4.67 5.56 -16.46
CA GLY A 114 3.58 4.94 -17.22
C GLY A 114 2.42 4.48 -16.34
N ARG A 115 1.30 4.14 -16.98
CA ARG A 115 0.10 3.65 -16.27
C ARG A 115 0.37 2.30 -15.63
N ALA A 116 0.10 2.20 -14.35
CA ALA A 116 0.15 0.93 -13.64
C ALA A 116 -1.01 0.02 -14.05
N ASN A 117 -0.75 -1.29 -14.09
CA ASN A 117 -1.82 -2.25 -14.23
C ASN A 117 -2.68 -2.28 -12.96
N LEU A 118 -3.98 -2.52 -13.10
CA LEU A 118 -4.93 -2.65 -11.98
C LEU A 118 -4.45 -3.54 -10.85
N THR A 119 -3.78 -4.64 -11.20
CA THR A 119 -3.26 -5.60 -10.24
C THR A 119 -2.10 -5.01 -9.44
N GLU A 120 -1.21 -4.27 -10.10
CA GLU A 120 -0.08 -3.57 -9.46
C GLU A 120 -0.60 -2.50 -8.51
N GLU A 121 -1.53 -1.67 -8.97
CA GLU A 121 -2.12 -0.59 -8.18
C GLU A 121 -2.83 -1.10 -6.93
N ALA A 122 -3.64 -2.13 -7.07
CA ALA A 122 -4.33 -2.79 -5.97
C ALA A 122 -3.35 -3.38 -4.95
N TRP A 123 -2.24 -3.92 -5.44
CA TRP A 123 -1.20 -4.51 -4.63
C TRP A 123 -0.40 -3.46 -3.87
N TRP A 124 0.02 -2.40 -4.52
CA TRP A 124 0.81 -1.32 -3.92
C TRP A 124 0.05 -0.57 -2.85
N ARG A 125 -1.25 -0.30 -3.09
CA ARG A 125 -2.07 0.48 -2.16
C ARG A 125 -2.33 -0.29 -0.86
N TYR A 126 -2.83 -1.53 -0.95
CA TYR A 126 -3.31 -2.24 0.25
C TYR A 126 -3.09 -3.74 0.26
N GLY A 127 -2.67 -4.33 -0.84
CA GLY A 127 -2.50 -5.77 -0.97
C GLY A 127 -1.62 -6.32 0.15
N ARG A 128 -0.52 -5.67 0.41
CA ARG A 128 0.45 -6.07 1.42
C ARG A 128 -0.09 -5.90 2.85
N GLU A 129 -0.73 -4.80 3.16
CA GLU A 129 -1.25 -4.60 4.51
C GLU A 129 -2.40 -5.54 4.82
N LEU A 130 -3.36 -5.68 3.90
CA LEU A 130 -4.49 -6.59 4.06
C LEU A 130 -4.07 -8.06 4.05
N THR A 131 -3.08 -8.45 3.23
CA THR A 131 -2.54 -9.81 3.22
C THR A 131 -1.68 -10.07 4.45
N SER A 132 -0.84 -9.13 4.88
CA SER A 132 -0.03 -9.29 6.11
C SER A 132 -0.91 -9.34 7.36
N ARG A 133 -2.01 -8.59 7.41
CA ARG A 133 -3.03 -8.72 8.46
C ARG A 133 -3.66 -10.10 8.45
N ARG A 134 -3.96 -10.64 7.27
CA ARG A 134 -4.52 -11.98 7.11
C ARG A 134 -3.54 -13.07 7.56
N ASP A 135 -2.28 -12.96 7.21
CA ASP A 135 -1.26 -13.96 7.59
C ASP A 135 -0.96 -13.90 9.09
N ARG A 136 -0.88 -12.71 9.66
CA ARG A 136 -0.81 -12.53 11.12
C ARG A 136 -2.04 -13.12 11.82
N TYR A 137 -3.21 -12.89 11.28
CA TYR A 137 -4.45 -13.46 11.81
C TYR A 137 -4.46 -14.99 11.75
N LYS A 138 -4.01 -15.58 10.63
CA LYS A 138 -3.88 -17.04 10.48
C LYS A 138 -2.91 -17.62 11.51
N LYS A 139 -1.73 -16.99 11.67
CA LYS A 139 -0.72 -17.42 12.67
C LYS A 139 -1.28 -17.32 14.09
N LEU A 140 -1.94 -16.21 14.44
CA LEU A 140 -2.57 -16.01 15.73
C LEU A 140 -3.71 -17.02 15.98
N SER A 141 -4.54 -17.27 14.98
CA SER A 141 -5.63 -18.24 15.05
C SER A 141 -5.10 -19.66 15.23
N LEU A 142 -4.04 -20.03 14.51
CA LEU A 142 -3.39 -21.33 14.66
C LEU A 142 -2.78 -21.50 16.05
N ALA A 143 -2.01 -20.52 16.52
CA ALA A 143 -1.43 -20.53 17.86
C ALA A 143 -2.52 -20.60 18.95
N GLY A 144 -3.60 -19.83 18.78
CA GLY A 144 -4.75 -19.88 19.68
C GLY A 144 -5.46 -21.23 19.68
N SER A 145 -5.60 -21.87 18.52
CA SER A 145 -6.20 -23.20 18.41
C SER A 145 -5.32 -24.27 19.07
N LEU A 146 -4.00 -24.19 18.90
CA LEU A 146 -3.05 -25.12 19.54
C LEU A 146 -3.06 -24.94 21.07
N ALA A 147 -3.03 -23.71 21.58
CA ALA A 147 -3.10 -23.41 23.00
C ALA A 147 -4.42 -23.92 23.62
N THR A 148 -5.55 -23.69 22.94
CA THR A 148 -6.85 -24.19 23.36
C THR A 148 -6.88 -25.71 23.36
N GLY A 149 -6.32 -26.35 22.33
CA GLY A 149 -6.20 -27.79 22.24
C GLY A 149 -5.40 -28.36 23.44
N ALA A 150 -4.27 -27.77 23.80
CA ALA A 150 -3.48 -28.17 24.95
C ALA A 150 -4.24 -28.04 26.27
N VAL A 151 -5.00 -26.93 26.47
CA VAL A 151 -5.84 -26.72 27.67
C VAL A 151 -6.96 -27.77 27.73
N VAL A 152 -7.61 -28.04 26.60
CA VAL A 152 -8.69 -29.03 26.51
C VAL A 152 -8.16 -30.45 26.82
N VAL A 153 -7.06 -30.86 26.20
CA VAL A 153 -6.44 -32.19 26.44
C VAL A 153 -5.95 -32.29 27.88
N GLY A 154 -5.28 -31.28 28.41
CA GLY A 154 -4.82 -31.27 29.80
C GLY A 154 -5.97 -31.30 30.78
N GLY A 155 -7.02 -30.52 30.58
CA GLY A 155 -8.22 -30.51 31.43
C GLY A 155 -8.98 -31.84 31.41
N TRP A 156 -9.00 -32.53 30.26
CA TRP A 156 -9.58 -33.88 30.16
C TRP A 156 -8.71 -34.92 30.87
N ALA A 157 -7.41 -34.90 30.66
CA ALA A 157 -6.47 -35.83 31.30
C ALA A 157 -6.48 -35.71 32.82
N THR A 158 -6.74 -34.54 33.39
CA THR A 158 -6.86 -34.29 34.84
C THR A 158 -8.27 -34.54 35.39
N GLY A 159 -9.24 -34.92 34.56
CA GLY A 159 -10.64 -35.15 34.96
C GLY A 159 -11.40 -33.86 35.35
N GLY A 160 -10.82 -32.68 35.18
CA GLY A 160 -11.40 -31.40 35.58
C GLY A 160 -12.36 -30.76 34.56
N MET A 161 -12.56 -31.38 33.39
CA MET A 161 -13.35 -30.78 32.32
C MET A 161 -14.38 -31.75 31.74
N THR A 162 -15.62 -31.33 31.66
CA THR A 162 -16.69 -32.09 31.01
C THR A 162 -16.64 -31.94 29.47
N LEU A 163 -17.22 -32.89 28.74
CA LEU A 163 -17.34 -32.84 27.28
C LEU A 163 -18.03 -31.58 26.79
N LEU A 164 -19.06 -31.09 27.51
CA LEU A 164 -19.73 -29.82 27.21
C LEU A 164 -18.81 -28.62 27.40
N GLY A 165 -17.98 -28.62 28.44
CA GLY A 165 -16.99 -27.55 28.67
C GLY A 165 -15.91 -27.54 27.59
N MET A 166 -15.46 -28.73 27.15
CA MET A 166 -14.53 -28.86 26.01
C MET A 166 -15.11 -28.26 24.71
N TRP A 167 -16.34 -28.66 24.38
CA TRP A 167 -16.99 -28.19 23.17
C TRP A 167 -17.22 -26.66 23.21
N PHE A 168 -17.61 -26.12 24.36
CA PHE A 168 -17.78 -24.69 24.55
C PHE A 168 -16.47 -23.90 24.42
N LEU A 169 -15.40 -24.37 25.05
CA LEU A 169 -14.07 -23.74 24.94
C LEU A 169 -13.53 -23.81 23.51
N TRP A 170 -13.61 -24.95 22.86
CA TRP A 170 -13.14 -25.11 21.48
C TRP A 170 -13.88 -24.21 20.51
N GLY A 171 -15.18 -24.07 20.65
CA GLY A 171 -15.99 -23.21 19.78
C GLY A 171 -15.82 -21.71 20.01
N ASN A 172 -15.50 -21.29 21.23
CA ASN A 172 -15.46 -19.85 21.58
C ASN A 172 -14.05 -19.26 21.74
N ALA A 173 -13.04 -20.06 22.07
CA ALA A 173 -11.68 -19.55 22.31
C ALA A 173 -11.08 -18.77 21.13
N PRO A 174 -11.22 -19.18 19.85
CA PRO A 174 -10.72 -18.38 18.73
C PRO A 174 -11.39 -17.00 18.62
N ARG A 175 -12.67 -16.92 18.96
CA ARG A 175 -13.44 -15.66 18.94
C ARG A 175 -13.05 -14.73 20.08
N THR A 176 -12.89 -15.23 21.28
CA THR A 176 -12.50 -14.44 22.45
C THR A 176 -11.09 -13.88 22.30
N LEU A 177 -10.15 -14.64 21.76
CA LEU A 177 -8.78 -14.19 21.48
C LEU A 177 -8.76 -13.10 20.40
N THR A 178 -9.53 -13.28 19.33
CA THR A 178 -9.62 -12.25 18.27
C THR A 178 -10.31 -10.99 18.74
N ASP A 179 -11.34 -11.10 19.56
CA ASP A 179 -12.04 -9.95 20.14
C ASP A 179 -11.17 -9.23 21.16
N GLY A 180 -10.37 -9.96 21.95
CA GLY A 180 -9.37 -9.39 22.84
C GLY A 180 -8.28 -8.62 22.07
N ALA A 181 -7.74 -9.21 21.00
CA ALA A 181 -6.75 -8.54 20.14
C ALA A 181 -7.32 -7.28 19.45
N ARG A 182 -8.58 -7.33 19.01
CA ARG A 182 -9.28 -6.14 18.48
C ARG A 182 -9.44 -5.06 19.53
N TRP A 183 -9.85 -5.45 20.73
CA TRP A 183 -10.03 -4.50 21.84
C TRP A 183 -8.72 -3.82 22.23
N LEU A 184 -7.63 -4.59 22.34
CA LEU A 184 -6.29 -4.04 22.61
C LEU A 184 -5.82 -3.04 21.54
N ARG A 185 -6.11 -3.33 20.27
CA ARG A 185 -5.66 -2.49 19.14
C ARG A 185 -6.53 -1.25 18.92
N PHE A 186 -7.84 -1.37 18.98
CA PHE A 186 -8.80 -0.32 18.59
C PHE A 186 -9.53 0.30 19.79
N GLY A 187 -9.49 -0.33 20.94
CA GLY A 187 -10.30 0.05 22.09
C GLY A 187 -11.75 -0.40 21.95
N SER A 188 -12.65 0.20 22.76
CA SER A 188 -14.06 -0.19 22.83
C SER A 188 -14.97 0.55 21.84
N SER A 189 -14.53 1.72 21.33
CA SER A 189 -15.42 2.63 20.60
C SER A 189 -14.79 3.20 19.33
N ALA A 190 -15.59 3.25 18.26
CA ALA A 190 -15.25 3.85 16.97
C ALA A 190 -15.15 5.37 17.06
N TRP A 191 -16.05 5.96 17.80
CA TRP A 191 -16.13 7.39 18.02
C TRP A 191 -16.36 7.70 19.52
N ARG A 192 -15.82 8.83 19.97
CA ARG A 192 -16.02 9.40 21.30
C ARG A 192 -16.20 10.90 21.16
N GLY A 193 -17.19 11.43 21.82
CA GLY A 193 -17.56 12.83 21.81
C GLY A 193 -18.81 13.09 22.61
N GLU A 194 -19.35 14.27 22.53
CA GLU A 194 -20.65 14.60 23.09
C GLU A 194 -21.50 15.26 22.01
N LYS A 195 -22.52 14.53 21.55
CA LYS A 195 -23.52 15.05 20.60
C LYS A 195 -24.91 14.63 21.06
N ARG A 196 -25.88 15.48 20.82
CA ARG A 196 -27.30 15.23 21.26
C ARG A 196 -28.14 14.84 20.06
N CYS A 197 -29.04 13.91 20.30
CA CYS A 197 -30.11 13.61 19.35
C CYS A 197 -31.03 14.82 19.23
N GLU A 198 -31.20 15.36 18.05
CA GLU A 198 -32.02 16.54 17.77
C GLU A 198 -33.49 16.33 18.17
N ARG A 199 -33.98 15.08 18.11
CA ARG A 199 -35.38 14.78 18.38
C ARG A 199 -35.71 14.52 19.86
N CYS A 200 -34.86 13.78 20.57
CA CYS A 200 -35.16 13.31 21.91
C CYS A 200 -34.17 13.75 23.00
N GLY A 201 -33.16 14.54 22.62
CA GLY A 201 -32.14 15.04 23.53
C GLY A 201 -31.20 13.97 24.09
N TYR A 202 -31.25 12.71 23.60
CA TYR A 202 -30.32 11.66 24.04
C TYR A 202 -28.87 12.05 23.76
N VAL A 203 -28.02 11.92 24.76
CA VAL A 203 -26.60 12.30 24.65
C VAL A 203 -25.78 11.10 24.22
N PHE A 204 -25.19 11.17 23.01
CA PHE A 204 -24.21 10.22 22.54
C PHE A 204 -22.83 10.57 23.10
N ARG A 205 -22.18 9.62 23.77
CA ARG A 205 -20.82 9.78 24.31
C ARG A 205 -19.81 8.90 23.60
N ALA A 206 -20.23 7.76 23.09
CA ALA A 206 -19.40 6.82 22.37
C ALA A 206 -20.22 5.94 21.43
N LEU A 207 -19.62 5.51 20.33
CA LEU A 207 -20.17 4.52 19.41
C LEU A 207 -19.35 3.24 19.47
N ALA A 208 -19.99 2.13 19.82
CA ALA A 208 -19.33 0.84 19.92
C ALA A 208 -19.13 0.22 18.53
N TYR A 209 -17.96 -0.39 18.28
CA TYR A 209 -17.67 -1.09 17.01
C TYR A 209 -18.62 -2.26 16.73
N ARG A 210 -19.15 -2.91 17.76
CA ARG A 210 -19.99 -4.13 17.62
C ARG A 210 -21.36 -3.87 17.05
N ASP A 211 -21.87 -2.65 17.17
CA ASP A 211 -23.20 -2.31 16.69
C ASP A 211 -23.21 -1.90 15.21
N ARG A 212 -23.01 -2.91 14.34
CA ARG A 212 -23.06 -2.71 12.89
C ARG A 212 -24.42 -2.26 12.37
N ALA A 213 -25.48 -2.68 13.05
CA ALA A 213 -26.84 -2.37 12.65
C ALA A 213 -27.22 -0.92 12.97
N GLY A 214 -26.51 -0.31 13.93
CA GLY A 214 -26.67 1.09 14.29
C GLY A 214 -26.03 2.07 13.31
N PHE A 215 -25.05 1.66 12.52
CA PHE A 215 -24.35 2.51 11.56
C PHE A 215 -25.05 2.52 10.20
N GLY A 216 -25.60 3.65 9.81
CA GLY A 216 -26.04 3.96 8.45
C GLY A 216 -25.00 4.78 7.72
N LEU A 217 -24.73 4.43 6.48
CA LEU A 217 -23.82 5.16 5.60
C LEU A 217 -24.64 5.87 4.53
N PHE A 218 -24.29 7.12 4.27
CA PHE A 218 -24.95 7.97 3.29
C PHE A 218 -23.91 8.67 2.41
N PRO A 219 -24.18 8.86 1.12
CA PRO A 219 -23.36 9.74 0.30
C PRO A 219 -23.60 11.18 0.74
N GLY A 220 -22.54 11.90 1.10
CA GLY A 220 -22.62 13.29 1.52
C GLY A 220 -23.04 14.22 0.38
N HIS A 221 -23.97 15.12 0.67
CA HIS A 221 -24.53 16.03 -0.33
C HIS A 221 -23.53 17.11 -0.81
N GLU A 222 -22.75 17.69 0.11
CA GLU A 222 -21.88 18.82 -0.20
C GLU A 222 -20.46 18.41 -0.58
N THR A 223 -19.91 17.39 0.07
CA THR A 223 -18.52 17.01 -0.10
C THR A 223 -18.32 15.75 -0.93
N GLY A 224 -19.40 15.05 -1.29
CA GLY A 224 -19.34 13.74 -1.93
C GLY A 224 -18.70 12.65 -1.08
N ARG A 225 -18.30 12.96 0.18
CA ARG A 225 -17.70 12.01 1.11
C ARG A 225 -18.78 11.20 1.83
N THR A 226 -18.37 10.07 2.39
CA THR A 226 -19.32 9.23 3.15
C THR A 226 -19.69 9.91 4.47
N GLU A 227 -20.99 10.13 4.69
CA GLU A 227 -21.54 10.55 5.96
C GLU A 227 -21.99 9.35 6.78
N ILE A 228 -21.88 9.45 8.09
CA ILE A 228 -22.31 8.40 9.01
C ILE A 228 -23.51 8.91 9.83
N ALA A 229 -24.59 8.16 9.78
CA ALA A 229 -25.68 8.35 10.71
C ALA A 229 -25.76 7.15 11.65
N TYR A 230 -25.89 7.40 12.95
CA TYR A 230 -26.05 6.35 13.93
C TYR A 230 -27.42 6.41 14.57
N ARG A 231 -28.06 5.25 14.67
CA ARG A 231 -29.40 5.09 15.20
C ARG A 231 -29.47 5.51 16.66
N CYS A 232 -30.41 6.41 16.99
CA CYS A 232 -30.64 6.77 18.37
C CYS A 232 -31.24 5.58 19.14
N PRO A 233 -30.63 5.13 20.24
CA PRO A 233 -31.15 4.02 21.02
C PRO A 233 -32.48 4.36 21.71
N ARG A 234 -32.76 5.65 21.95
CA ARG A 234 -34.03 6.09 22.64
C ARG A 234 -35.18 6.26 21.67
N CYS A 235 -35.01 6.94 20.54
CA CYS A 235 -36.11 7.20 19.59
C CYS A 235 -36.09 6.32 18.35
N GLY A 236 -35.06 5.52 18.16
CA GLY A 236 -34.92 4.57 17.03
C GLY A 236 -34.66 5.18 15.66
N ARG A 237 -34.53 6.50 15.55
CA ARG A 237 -34.39 7.22 14.28
C ARG A 237 -32.91 7.34 13.83
N TYR A 238 -32.70 7.41 12.51
CA TYR A 238 -31.42 7.63 11.86
C TYR A 238 -31.27 9.08 11.37
N ARG A 239 -32.05 9.49 10.36
CA ARG A 239 -31.95 10.79 9.71
C ARG A 239 -32.55 11.93 10.52
N ASP A 240 -33.75 11.72 11.09
CA ASP A 240 -34.49 12.78 11.77
C ASP A 240 -34.30 12.75 13.29
N GLY A 241 -33.10 12.41 13.77
CA GLY A 241 -32.91 12.35 15.21
C GLY A 241 -31.86 11.34 15.68
N GLY A 242 -30.99 10.86 14.82
CA GLY A 242 -29.81 10.07 15.19
C GLY A 242 -28.59 10.95 15.52
N LEU A 243 -27.43 10.33 15.58
CA LEU A 243 -26.16 11.03 15.57
C LEU A 243 -25.68 11.13 14.13
N HIS A 244 -25.39 12.35 13.67
CA HIS A 244 -24.81 12.61 12.35
C HIS A 244 -23.35 13.00 12.48
N LEU A 245 -22.49 12.29 11.75
CA LEU A 245 -21.07 12.60 11.60
C LEU A 245 -20.79 12.96 10.15
N VAL A 246 -20.14 14.09 9.94
CA VAL A 246 -19.81 14.62 8.61
C VAL A 246 -18.33 15.01 8.53
N GLY A 247 -17.80 15.12 7.34
CA GLY A 247 -16.43 15.56 7.09
C GLY A 247 -15.36 14.67 7.75
N GLN A 248 -14.32 15.28 8.31
CA GLN A 248 -13.19 14.56 8.89
C GLN A 248 -13.57 13.62 10.06
N GLU A 249 -14.61 13.97 10.79
CA GLU A 249 -15.07 13.14 11.90
C GLU A 249 -15.73 11.86 11.40
N ALA A 250 -16.52 11.93 10.34
CA ALA A 250 -17.07 10.78 9.65
C ALA A 250 -15.97 9.91 9.05
N ASP A 251 -15.01 10.50 8.35
CA ASP A 251 -13.89 9.79 7.73
C ASP A 251 -13.04 9.03 8.77
N ARG A 252 -12.72 9.66 9.90
CA ARG A 252 -11.97 9.02 11.01
C ARG A 252 -12.76 7.85 11.59
N THR A 253 -14.05 8.05 11.82
CA THR A 253 -14.93 7.03 12.40
C THR A 253 -15.10 5.87 11.43
N LEU A 254 -15.29 6.14 10.13
CA LEU A 254 -15.41 5.13 9.09
C LEU A 254 -14.14 4.28 8.99
N ARG A 255 -12.97 4.91 8.88
CA ARG A 255 -11.67 4.23 8.83
C ARG A 255 -11.49 3.28 10.03
N ARG A 256 -11.71 3.77 11.24
CA ARG A 256 -11.57 2.96 12.45
C ARG A 256 -12.55 1.79 12.48
N THR A 257 -13.78 2.03 12.04
CA THR A 257 -14.85 1.01 12.03
C THR A 257 -14.54 -0.07 10.99
N LEU A 258 -14.17 0.31 9.76
CA LEU A 258 -13.80 -0.64 8.71
C LEU A 258 -12.55 -1.43 9.09
N ALA A 259 -11.51 -0.79 9.63
CA ALA A 259 -10.30 -1.46 10.08
C ALA A 259 -10.56 -2.47 11.22
N TYR A 260 -11.49 -2.15 12.14
CA TYR A 260 -11.93 -3.09 13.18
C TYR A 260 -12.64 -4.31 12.59
N HIS A 261 -13.53 -4.10 11.60
CA HIS A 261 -14.28 -5.20 10.98
C HIS A 261 -13.44 -6.03 10.03
N HIS A 262 -12.46 -5.42 9.37
CA HIS A 262 -11.49 -6.10 8.51
C HIS A 262 -10.18 -6.43 9.23
N PHE A 263 -10.21 -6.56 10.55
CA PHE A 263 -9.03 -6.94 11.35
C PHE A 263 -8.35 -8.22 10.85
N ALA A 264 -9.13 -9.18 10.36
CA ALA A 264 -8.63 -10.42 9.76
C ALA A 264 -7.99 -10.22 8.38
N GLY A 265 -8.00 -8.99 7.84
CA GLY A 265 -7.50 -8.68 6.50
C GLY A 265 -8.42 -9.13 5.37
N ALA A 266 -7.95 -8.99 4.14
CA ALA A 266 -8.64 -9.41 2.93
C ALA A 266 -7.79 -10.39 2.12
N SER A 267 -8.42 -11.22 1.29
CA SER A 267 -7.70 -12.04 0.33
C SER A 267 -7.26 -11.18 -0.86
N GLU A 268 -6.16 -11.57 -1.49
CA GLU A 268 -5.65 -10.92 -2.70
C GLU A 268 -6.75 -10.71 -3.75
N ARG A 269 -7.54 -11.74 -4.06
CA ARG A 269 -8.68 -11.63 -4.99
C ARG A 269 -9.67 -10.54 -4.61
N ARG A 270 -9.92 -10.33 -3.31
CA ARG A 270 -10.82 -9.25 -2.85
C ARG A 270 -10.19 -7.88 -2.98
N VAL A 271 -8.88 -7.78 -2.71
CA VAL A 271 -8.14 -6.52 -2.87
C VAL A 271 -8.15 -6.11 -4.34
N VAL A 272 -7.87 -7.02 -5.26
CA VAL A 272 -7.95 -6.79 -6.71
C VAL A 272 -9.37 -6.40 -7.16
N SER A 273 -10.40 -7.09 -6.65
CA SER A 273 -11.79 -6.75 -6.97
C SER A 273 -12.20 -5.37 -6.40
N ALA A 274 -11.69 -5.01 -5.22
CA ALA A 274 -11.93 -3.71 -4.62
C ALA A 274 -11.22 -2.59 -5.39
N ALA A 275 -9.99 -2.82 -5.84
CA ALA A 275 -9.25 -1.86 -6.67
C ALA A 275 -9.93 -1.65 -8.04
N ARG A 276 -10.45 -2.71 -8.66
CA ARG A 276 -11.25 -2.58 -9.88
C ARG A 276 -12.48 -1.71 -9.66
N LEU A 277 -13.19 -1.92 -8.54
CA LEU A 277 -14.34 -1.10 -8.19
C LEU A 277 -13.99 0.37 -7.97
N ILE A 278 -12.84 0.65 -7.35
CA ILE A 278 -12.33 2.02 -7.17
C ILE A 278 -12.02 2.66 -8.52
N GLN A 279 -11.38 1.92 -9.43
CA GLN A 279 -11.03 2.42 -10.74
C GLN A 279 -12.27 2.63 -11.63
N GLU A 280 -13.25 1.72 -11.60
CA GLU A 280 -14.52 1.88 -12.31
C GLU A 280 -15.30 3.10 -11.81
N ALA A 281 -15.19 3.41 -10.53
CA ALA A 281 -15.78 4.61 -9.94
C ALA A 281 -15.08 5.90 -10.36
N GLY A 282 -13.76 5.86 -10.58
CA GLY A 282 -12.95 7.02 -10.98
C GLY A 282 -12.69 8.01 -9.86
N THR A 283 -13.70 8.39 -9.08
CA THR A 283 -13.57 9.33 -7.96
C THR A 283 -14.03 8.70 -6.63
N PRO A 284 -13.48 9.13 -5.47
CA PRO A 284 -13.94 8.68 -4.16
C PRO A 284 -15.43 8.96 -3.91
N GLN A 285 -15.95 10.03 -4.51
CA GLN A 285 -17.37 10.41 -4.43
C GLN A 285 -18.27 9.43 -5.16
N ASP A 286 -17.89 9.05 -6.37
CA ASP A 286 -18.64 8.07 -7.17
C ASP A 286 -18.55 6.68 -6.56
N LEU A 287 -17.39 6.31 -6.03
CA LEU A 287 -17.24 5.09 -5.25
C LEU A 287 -18.22 5.04 -4.07
N THR A 288 -18.33 6.14 -3.32
CA THR A 288 -19.27 6.23 -2.22
C THR A 288 -20.71 6.03 -2.71
N ARG A 289 -21.12 6.67 -3.81
CA ARG A 289 -22.47 6.50 -4.39
C ARG A 289 -22.75 5.06 -4.84
N ILE A 290 -21.77 4.41 -5.46
CA ILE A 290 -21.90 3.02 -5.94
C ILE A 290 -22.01 2.04 -4.77
N VAL A 291 -21.17 2.18 -3.75
CA VAL A 291 -21.03 1.22 -2.65
C VAL A 291 -22.10 1.45 -1.58
N VAL A 292 -22.34 2.72 -1.22
CA VAL A 292 -23.13 3.05 -0.03
C VAL A 292 -24.64 3.04 -0.32
N LYS A 293 -25.09 3.45 -1.49
CA LYS A 293 -26.52 3.65 -1.79
C LYS A 293 -27.29 4.23 -0.58
N ASP A 294 -28.31 4.98 -0.77
CA ASP A 294 -29.01 5.68 0.31
C ASP A 294 -29.44 4.76 1.48
N GLY A 295 -28.89 5.02 2.66
CA GLY A 295 -29.29 4.36 3.90
C GLY A 295 -28.80 2.94 4.10
N ARG A 296 -27.76 2.48 3.38
CA ARG A 296 -27.19 1.16 3.66
C ARG A 296 -26.55 1.10 5.04
N ARG A 297 -26.86 0.04 5.76
CA ARG A 297 -26.19 -0.25 7.02
C ARG A 297 -24.79 -0.81 6.72
N LEU A 298 -23.85 -0.50 7.60
CA LEU A 298 -22.50 -1.04 7.49
C LEU A 298 -22.47 -2.58 7.42
N GLY A 299 -23.42 -3.24 8.10
CA GLY A 299 -23.57 -4.70 8.08
C GLY A 299 -24.01 -5.27 6.74
N ASP A 300 -24.70 -4.48 5.92
CA ASP A 300 -25.29 -4.88 4.65
C ASP A 300 -24.36 -4.62 3.45
N LEU A 301 -23.18 -4.03 3.70
CA LEU A 301 -22.20 -3.81 2.68
C LEU A 301 -21.61 -5.13 2.15
N GLN A 302 -21.52 -5.24 0.84
CA GLN A 302 -20.77 -6.31 0.24
C GLN A 302 -19.30 -6.23 0.68
N ARG A 303 -18.68 -7.37 0.95
CA ARG A 303 -17.28 -7.44 1.46
C ARG A 303 -16.27 -6.72 0.58
N THR A 304 -16.45 -6.77 -0.74
CA THR A 304 -15.60 -6.06 -1.71
C THR A 304 -15.78 -4.55 -1.61
N GLY A 305 -17.03 -4.07 -1.55
CA GLY A 305 -17.34 -2.65 -1.39
C GLY A 305 -16.83 -2.08 -0.06
N ALA A 306 -16.93 -2.85 1.03
CA ALA A 306 -16.39 -2.43 2.32
C ALA A 306 -14.85 -2.32 2.31
N VAL A 307 -14.15 -3.23 1.62
CA VAL A 307 -12.70 -3.13 1.40
C VAL A 307 -12.36 -1.94 0.52
N ALA A 308 -13.13 -1.69 -0.55
CA ALA A 308 -12.93 -0.53 -1.42
C ALA A 308 -13.11 0.81 -0.66
N LEU A 309 -14.12 0.91 0.22
CA LEU A 309 -14.30 2.09 1.08
C LEU A 309 -13.18 2.26 2.11
N GLU A 310 -12.65 1.15 2.68
CA GLU A 310 -11.50 1.22 3.58
C GLU A 310 -10.27 1.76 2.85
N ILE A 311 -10.05 1.30 1.62
CA ILE A 311 -8.99 1.77 0.74
C ILE A 311 -9.16 3.28 0.49
N ALA A 312 -10.28 3.70 -0.05
CA ALA A 312 -10.54 5.10 -0.39
C ALA A 312 -10.47 6.04 0.82
N ALA A 313 -10.98 5.62 1.97
CA ALA A 313 -10.92 6.41 3.19
C ALA A 313 -9.51 6.62 3.75
N ASN A 314 -8.58 5.69 3.49
CA ASN A 314 -7.20 5.81 3.91
C ASN A 314 -6.36 6.67 2.95
N GLU A 315 -6.72 6.73 1.66
CA GLU A 315 -5.98 7.53 0.65
C GLU A 315 -6.02 9.02 0.92
N THR A 316 -7.16 9.56 1.29
CA THR A 316 -7.38 11.01 1.41
C THR A 316 -6.52 11.74 2.45
N ALA A 317 -5.93 11.03 3.41
CA ALA A 317 -5.16 11.66 4.47
C ALA A 317 -3.66 11.85 4.17
N GLU A 318 -3.09 11.00 3.31
CA GLU A 318 -1.66 11.03 2.96
C GLU A 318 -1.40 11.69 1.59
N GLN A 319 -2.38 11.68 0.68
CA GLN A 319 -2.23 12.16 -0.70
C GLN A 319 -1.93 13.65 -0.80
N HIS A 320 -2.59 14.48 0.01
CA HIS A 320 -2.51 15.94 -0.13
C HIS A 320 -1.11 16.53 0.11
N LEU A 321 -0.31 15.89 0.95
CA LEU A 321 1.07 16.34 1.25
C LEU A 321 2.07 15.97 0.14
N LEU A 322 1.77 14.92 -0.63
CA LEU A 322 2.66 14.39 -1.66
C LEU A 322 2.32 14.88 -3.07
N GLU A 323 1.13 15.46 -3.28
CA GLU A 323 0.68 15.94 -4.59
C GLU A 323 1.63 16.99 -5.19
N LEU A 324 2.09 17.95 -4.38
CA LEU A 324 3.03 18.97 -4.85
C LEU A 324 4.39 18.40 -5.24
N GLU A 325 4.93 17.48 -4.44
CA GLU A 325 6.21 16.84 -4.74
C GLU A 325 6.10 15.97 -5.99
N LEU A 326 4.97 15.28 -6.16
CA LEU A 326 4.75 14.42 -7.32
C LEU A 326 4.55 15.23 -8.60
N ALA A 327 3.85 16.37 -8.54
CA ALA A 327 3.71 17.27 -9.68
C ALA A 327 5.07 17.83 -10.14
N GLU A 328 5.95 18.16 -9.19
CA GLU A 328 7.32 18.59 -9.50
C GLU A 328 8.15 17.47 -10.14
N LEU A 329 8.06 16.26 -9.63
CA LEU A 329 8.72 15.08 -10.21
C LEU A 329 8.21 14.79 -11.62
N GLU A 330 6.91 14.88 -11.87
CA GLU A 330 6.32 14.68 -13.20
C GLU A 330 6.76 15.75 -14.19
N ALA A 331 6.86 17.02 -13.77
CA ALA A 331 7.35 18.11 -14.62
C ALA A 331 8.83 17.90 -15.01
N HIS A 332 9.64 17.36 -14.10
CA HIS A 332 11.01 16.97 -14.42
C HIS A 332 11.06 15.76 -15.35
N TRP A 333 10.25 14.73 -15.10
CA TRP A 333 10.17 13.55 -15.95
C TRP A 333 9.89 13.89 -17.40
N ARG A 334 8.91 14.75 -17.68
CA ARG A 334 8.57 15.12 -19.07
C ARG A 334 9.76 15.67 -19.86
N ARG A 335 10.62 16.47 -19.21
CA ARG A 335 11.83 17.02 -19.85
C ARG A 335 12.90 15.94 -20.10
N GLU A 336 13.11 15.08 -19.13
CA GLU A 336 14.11 14.00 -19.24
C GLU A 336 13.65 12.87 -20.16
N GLU A 337 12.35 12.71 -20.35
CA GLU A 337 11.76 11.77 -21.31
C GLU A 337 12.08 12.18 -22.75
N GLU A 338 12.01 13.46 -23.07
CA GLU A 338 12.43 13.98 -24.39
C GLU A 338 13.92 13.71 -24.62
N LEU A 339 14.77 13.96 -23.61
CA LEU A 339 16.20 13.69 -23.72
C LEU A 339 16.49 12.18 -23.85
N ALA A 340 15.80 11.35 -23.10
CA ALA A 340 15.95 9.91 -23.18
C ALA A 340 15.50 9.37 -24.54
N ALA A 341 14.45 9.90 -25.13
CA ALA A 341 14.01 9.54 -26.48
C ALA A 341 15.06 9.89 -27.55
N ILE A 342 15.78 11.01 -27.39
CA ILE A 342 16.89 11.36 -28.28
C ILE A 342 18.04 10.36 -28.11
N VAL A 343 18.41 10.03 -26.87
CA VAL A 343 19.51 9.09 -26.58
C VAL A 343 19.20 7.69 -27.10
N ASP A 344 17.98 7.24 -26.96
CA ASP A 344 17.54 5.92 -27.45
C ASP A 344 17.26 5.91 -28.97
N GLY A 345 17.38 7.07 -29.64
CA GLY A 345 17.20 7.20 -31.08
C GLY A 345 15.72 7.25 -31.55
N GLU A 346 14.78 7.34 -30.64
CA GLU A 346 13.34 7.36 -30.96
C GLU A 346 12.90 8.64 -31.66
N LEU A 347 13.52 9.79 -31.31
CA LEU A 347 13.22 11.10 -31.90
C LEU A 347 14.07 11.42 -33.12
N THR A 348 15.16 10.66 -33.35
CA THR A 348 15.95 10.78 -34.58
C THR A 348 15.62 9.60 -35.48
N PRO A 349 14.69 9.72 -36.43
CA PRO A 349 14.34 8.60 -37.25
C PRO A 349 15.58 8.20 -38.09
N LEU A 350 16.21 7.10 -37.69
CA LEU A 350 17.28 6.44 -38.45
C LEU A 350 16.98 6.37 -39.95
N PRO A 351 15.71 6.09 -40.39
CA PRO A 351 15.35 6.13 -41.78
C PRO A 351 15.57 7.49 -42.48
N LEU A 352 15.43 8.59 -41.73
CA LEU A 352 15.63 9.94 -42.28
C LEU A 352 17.11 10.24 -42.45
N LEU A 353 17.93 9.86 -41.49
CA LEU A 353 19.38 9.96 -41.56
C LEU A 353 19.96 9.01 -42.63
N GLU A 354 19.44 7.79 -42.75
CA GLU A 354 19.84 6.86 -43.82
C GLU A 354 19.38 7.37 -45.21
N SER A 355 18.21 7.96 -45.33
CA SER A 355 17.75 8.57 -46.59
C SER A 355 18.59 9.78 -46.99
N LEU A 356 18.99 10.61 -46.03
CA LEU A 356 19.90 11.72 -46.24
C LEU A 356 21.31 11.21 -46.59
N ARG A 357 21.82 10.18 -45.89
CA ARG A 357 23.10 9.54 -46.19
C ARG A 357 23.13 8.96 -47.59
N ARG A 358 22.10 8.25 -48.02
CA ARG A 358 21.96 7.73 -49.41
C ARG A 358 21.94 8.85 -50.45
N LYS A 359 21.25 9.98 -50.16
CA LYS A 359 21.26 11.15 -51.05
C LYS A 359 22.62 11.82 -51.16
N VAL A 360 23.40 11.86 -50.08
CA VAL A 360 24.73 12.50 -50.05
C VAL A 360 25.82 11.57 -50.56
N THR A 361 25.73 10.28 -50.33
CA THR A 361 26.77 9.31 -50.74
C THR A 361 26.53 8.69 -52.10
N GLY A 362 25.40 8.97 -52.75
CA GLY A 362 25.12 8.52 -54.13
C GLY A 362 25.04 7.01 -54.33
N ARG A 363 24.86 6.24 -53.26
CA ARG A 363 24.70 4.80 -53.25
C ARG A 363 23.43 4.35 -52.56
#